data_7d5449b1530e8dc53c73d438c65962aa
#
_entry.id   7d5449b1530e8dc53c73d438c65962aa
#
_cell.length_a   1.000
_cell.length_b   1.000
_cell.length_c   1.000
_cell.angle_alpha   90.00
_cell.angle_beta   90.00
_cell.angle_gamma   90.00
#
_symmetry.space_group_name_H-M   'P 1'
#
loop_
_entity.id
_entity.type
_entity.pdbx_description
1 polymer ?
#
loop_
_entity_poly.entity_id
_entity_poly.type
_entity_poly.pdbx_seq_one_letter_code
_entity_poly.pdbx_strand_id
1 'polypeptide(L)'
;MKLLVKQRVFSWTDSYDVYDENENAKYFVKAEFLSLGHRLHVYDMAGNELGLIKEKVMSLLPVFEIEVNGQTLGRIEKRFTLFRPKYDVEFNGWHVEGDFIGWNYDIYEACSPVVHITKELLHWGDTYVLDFANLADELMG
;
A
#
# COMPACT_ATOMS: atom_id res chain seq x y z
N MET A 1 -0.07 8.58 14.21
CA MET A 1 0.36 7.16 14.25
C MET A 1 1.13 6.81 13.00
N LYS A 2 2.16 6.02 13.14
CA LYS A 2 3.02 5.61 12.02
C LYS A 2 3.05 4.10 11.87
N LEU A 3 3.07 3.63 10.62
CA LEU A 3 3.41 2.26 10.29
C LEU A 3 4.71 2.24 9.50
N LEU A 4 5.56 1.27 9.78
CA LEU A 4 6.83 1.04 9.11
C LEU A 4 6.71 -0.24 8.29
N VAL A 5 6.78 -0.11 6.97
CA VAL A 5 6.72 -1.25 6.04
C VAL A 5 8.13 -1.59 5.60
N LYS A 6 8.64 -2.73 6.03
CA LYS A 6 10.01 -3.18 5.77
C LYS A 6 10.02 -4.38 4.84
N GLN A 7 10.74 -4.29 3.73
CA GLN A 7 10.93 -5.40 2.80
C GLN A 7 11.88 -6.43 3.40
N ARG A 8 11.52 -7.72 3.28
CA ARG A 8 12.43 -8.82 3.64
C ARG A 8 13.51 -9.00 2.58
N VAL A 9 14.78 -8.95 2.99
CA VAL A 9 15.92 -8.96 2.08
C VAL A 9 16.24 -10.36 1.53
N PHE A 10 15.95 -11.44 2.24
CA PHE A 10 16.32 -12.82 1.88
C PHE A 10 15.11 -13.72 1.68
N SER A 11 14.05 -13.21 1.08
CA SER A 11 12.84 -13.97 0.78
C SER A 11 12.80 -14.40 -0.69
N TRP A 12 12.32 -15.63 -0.96
CA TRP A 12 12.08 -16.11 -2.33
C TRP A 12 10.96 -15.37 -3.03
N THR A 13 10.06 -14.74 -2.27
CA THR A 13 8.98 -13.89 -2.76
C THR A 13 9.12 -12.53 -2.11
N ASP A 14 8.67 -11.49 -2.77
CA ASP A 14 8.64 -10.16 -2.16
C ASP A 14 7.66 -10.20 -0.99
N SER A 15 8.21 -9.98 0.19
CA SER A 15 7.47 -9.99 1.45
C SER A 15 7.83 -8.77 2.26
N TYR A 16 6.85 -8.26 3.00
CA TYR A 16 7.01 -7.06 3.83
C TYR A 16 6.48 -7.34 5.23
N ASP A 17 7.23 -6.89 6.22
CA ASP A 17 6.77 -6.84 7.60
C ASP A 17 6.33 -5.42 7.93
N VAL A 18 5.20 -5.27 8.58
CA VAL A 18 4.65 -3.96 8.97
C VAL A 18 4.69 -3.85 10.49
N TYR A 19 5.38 -2.83 10.98
CA TYR A 19 5.56 -2.54 12.40
C TYR A 19 4.88 -1.23 12.78
N ASP A 20 4.51 -1.11 14.04
CA ASP A 20 4.07 0.17 14.61
C ASP A 20 5.27 1.04 15.03
N GLU A 21 5.01 2.21 15.61
CA GLU A 21 6.04 3.16 16.08
C GLU A 21 6.93 2.59 17.18
N ASN A 22 6.44 1.60 17.93
CA ASN A 22 7.14 0.95 19.02
C ASN A 22 7.85 -0.34 18.57
N GLU A 23 7.99 -0.54 17.26
CA GLU A 23 8.60 -1.73 16.65
C GLU A 23 7.85 -3.04 16.93
N ASN A 24 6.57 -2.98 17.25
CA ASN A 24 5.73 -4.16 17.35
C ASN A 24 5.19 -4.55 15.99
N ALA A 25 5.34 -5.82 15.62
CA ALA A 25 4.81 -6.35 14.36
C ALA A 25 3.27 -6.30 14.36
N LYS A 26 2.69 -5.72 13.32
CA LYS A 26 1.24 -5.55 13.16
C LYS A 26 0.67 -6.39 12.03
N TYR A 27 1.34 -6.39 10.89
CA TYR A 27 0.88 -7.06 9.67
C TYR A 27 2.05 -7.71 8.93
N PHE A 28 1.70 -8.69 8.10
CA PHE A 28 2.61 -9.31 7.16
C PHE A 28 2.00 -9.24 5.75
N VAL A 29 2.78 -8.81 4.77
CA VAL A 29 2.35 -8.71 3.38
C VAL A 29 3.17 -9.67 2.53
N LYS A 30 2.49 -10.52 1.77
CA LYS A 30 3.10 -11.45 0.84
C LYS A 30 2.68 -11.12 -0.59
N ALA A 31 3.66 -10.92 -1.48
CA ALA A 31 3.41 -10.68 -2.88
C ALA A 31 3.45 -12.01 -3.66
N GLU A 32 2.49 -12.20 -4.56
CA GLU A 32 2.50 -13.28 -5.54
C GLU A 32 2.60 -12.68 -6.94
N PHE A 33 3.59 -13.13 -7.70
CA PHE A 33 3.79 -12.77 -9.09
C PHE A 33 3.29 -13.91 -9.98
N LEU A 34 2.02 -13.85 -10.34
CA LEU A 34 1.41 -14.81 -11.24
C LEU A 34 1.44 -14.29 -12.68
N SER A 35 1.37 -15.20 -13.67
CA SER A 35 1.28 -14.84 -15.07
C SER A 35 0.04 -14.00 -15.41
N LEU A 36 -0.98 -14.04 -14.55
CA LEU A 36 -2.24 -13.32 -14.69
C LEU A 36 -2.34 -12.04 -13.87
N GLY A 37 -1.21 -11.48 -13.41
CA GLY A 37 -1.15 -10.24 -12.65
C GLY A 37 -0.58 -10.42 -11.25
N HIS A 38 -0.31 -9.29 -10.61
CA HIS A 38 0.29 -9.26 -9.27
C HIS A 38 -0.79 -9.31 -8.20
N ARG A 39 -0.50 -10.00 -7.10
CA ARG A 39 -1.38 -10.05 -5.93
C ARG A 39 -0.58 -9.78 -4.67
N LEU A 40 -1.14 -8.96 -3.79
CA LEU A 40 -0.59 -8.68 -2.47
C LEU A 40 -1.58 -9.16 -1.42
N HIS A 41 -1.16 -10.09 -0.59
CA HIS A 41 -1.96 -10.61 0.52
C HIS A 41 -1.52 -9.94 1.81
N VAL A 42 -2.46 -9.40 2.57
CA VAL A 42 -2.22 -8.77 3.86
C VAL A 42 -2.75 -9.65 4.98
N TYR A 43 -1.87 -10.06 5.89
CA TYR A 43 -2.20 -10.93 7.02
C TYR A 43 -2.01 -10.19 8.35
N ASP A 44 -2.80 -10.56 9.35
CA ASP A 44 -2.49 -10.18 10.72
C ASP A 44 -1.41 -11.09 11.32
N MET A 45 -1.01 -10.85 12.56
CA MET A 45 0.04 -11.65 13.21
C MET A 45 -0.43 -13.04 13.64
N ALA A 46 -1.74 -13.31 13.61
CA ALA A 46 -2.30 -14.64 13.83
C ALA A 46 -2.37 -15.48 12.54
N GLY A 47 -2.01 -14.90 11.38
CA GLY A 47 -2.05 -15.55 10.08
C GLY A 47 -3.38 -15.45 9.35
N ASN A 48 -4.32 -14.64 9.84
CA ASN A 48 -5.59 -14.40 9.17
C ASN A 48 -5.40 -13.41 8.03
N GLU A 49 -5.92 -13.74 6.85
CA GLU A 49 -5.89 -12.83 5.72
C GLU A 49 -6.93 -11.73 5.91
N LEU A 50 -6.44 -10.49 6.03
CA LEU A 50 -7.28 -9.31 6.24
C LEU A 50 -7.70 -8.67 4.93
N GLY A 51 -6.83 -8.72 3.93
CA GLY A 51 -7.07 -8.07 2.66
C GLY A 51 -6.24 -8.64 1.53
N LEU A 52 -6.66 -8.32 0.33
CA LEU A 52 -6.01 -8.73 -0.91
C LEU A 52 -6.06 -7.58 -1.90
N ILE A 53 -4.92 -7.28 -2.50
CA ILE A 53 -4.83 -6.34 -3.61
C ILE A 53 -4.53 -7.13 -4.87
N LYS A 54 -5.40 -7.05 -5.88
CA LYS A 54 -5.26 -7.74 -7.16
C LYS A 54 -5.09 -6.76 -8.31
N GLU A 55 -4.09 -7.00 -9.16
CA GLU A 55 -3.95 -6.28 -10.41
C GLU A 55 -4.89 -6.85 -11.46
N LYS A 56 -5.60 -5.97 -12.18
CA LYS A 56 -6.41 -6.35 -13.36
C LYS A 56 -5.51 -6.50 -14.58
N VAL A 57 -5.59 -7.65 -15.25
CA VAL A 57 -4.69 -8.03 -16.34
C VAL A 57 -4.97 -7.29 -17.66
N MET A 58 -6.21 -6.86 -17.91
CA MET A 58 -6.66 -6.35 -19.21
C MET A 58 -6.93 -4.86 -19.23
N SER A 59 -6.14 -4.05 -18.52
CA SER A 59 -6.29 -2.59 -18.52
C SER A 59 -5.11 -1.91 -19.21
N LEU A 60 -5.39 -0.79 -19.90
CA LEU A 60 -4.37 0.03 -20.54
C LEU A 60 -3.43 0.70 -19.51
N LEU A 61 -3.98 1.10 -18.37
CA LEU A 61 -3.25 1.62 -17.24
C LEU A 61 -3.41 0.65 -16.06
N PRO A 62 -2.43 0.57 -15.14
CA PRO A 62 -2.54 -0.29 -13.97
C PRO A 62 -3.80 -0.03 -13.15
N VAL A 63 -4.56 -1.08 -12.87
CA VAL A 63 -5.73 -1.05 -12.00
C VAL A 63 -5.61 -2.18 -10.99
N PHE A 64 -5.77 -1.85 -9.71
CA PHE A 64 -5.72 -2.80 -8.60
C PHE A 64 -7.06 -2.80 -7.87
N GLU A 65 -7.58 -3.97 -7.55
CA GLU A 65 -8.78 -4.13 -6.74
C GLU A 65 -8.39 -4.44 -5.30
N ILE A 66 -9.08 -3.81 -4.35
CA ILE A 66 -8.88 -4.02 -2.91
C ILE A 66 -10.03 -4.87 -2.38
N GLU A 67 -9.72 -6.05 -1.87
CA GLU A 67 -10.69 -6.96 -1.25
C GLU A 67 -10.42 -7.06 0.25
N VAL A 68 -11.47 -6.98 1.05
CA VAL A 68 -11.44 -7.23 2.50
C VAL A 68 -12.56 -8.20 2.84
N ASN A 69 -12.23 -9.30 3.52
CA ASN A 69 -13.18 -10.36 3.87
C ASN A 69 -13.95 -10.93 2.66
N GLY A 70 -13.26 -11.05 1.51
CA GLY A 70 -13.85 -11.57 0.29
C GLY A 70 -14.75 -10.60 -0.47
N GLN A 71 -14.86 -9.35 -0.02
CA GLN A 71 -15.64 -8.30 -0.69
C GLN A 71 -14.73 -7.26 -1.30
N THR A 72 -14.99 -6.88 -2.54
CA THR A 72 -14.29 -5.77 -3.18
C THR A 72 -14.78 -4.45 -2.59
N LEU A 73 -13.91 -3.76 -1.86
CA LEU A 73 -14.23 -2.47 -1.23
C LEU A 73 -13.90 -1.28 -2.12
N GLY A 74 -12.94 -1.42 -3.01
CA GLY A 74 -12.52 -0.31 -3.84
C GLY A 74 -11.47 -0.70 -4.86
N ARG A 75 -11.02 0.26 -5.65
CA ARG A 75 -10.00 0.10 -6.67
C ARG A 75 -8.99 1.22 -6.61
N ILE A 76 -7.74 0.92 -6.97
CA ILE A 76 -6.68 1.90 -7.18
C ILE A 76 -6.45 1.97 -8.69
N GLU A 77 -6.67 3.14 -9.28
CA GLU A 77 -6.49 3.37 -10.72
C GLU A 77 -5.41 4.42 -10.94
N LYS A 78 -4.42 4.09 -11.77
CA LYS A 78 -3.41 5.07 -12.18
C LYS A 78 -4.03 6.05 -13.18
N ARG A 79 -3.89 7.35 -12.89
CA ARG A 79 -4.31 8.40 -13.82
C ARG A 79 -3.24 8.66 -14.85
N PHE A 80 -3.66 9.02 -16.08
CA PHE A 80 -2.74 9.50 -17.10
C PHE A 80 -2.28 10.91 -16.73
N THR A 81 -0.97 11.08 -16.46
CA THR A 81 -0.36 12.37 -16.13
C THR A 81 0.98 12.51 -16.83
N LEU A 82 1.38 13.76 -17.13
CA LEU A 82 2.63 14.02 -17.83
C LEU A 82 3.84 14.17 -16.91
N PHE A 83 3.65 14.60 -15.65
CA PHE A 83 4.75 15.00 -14.79
C PHE A 83 4.81 14.29 -13.42
N ARG A 84 3.68 14.05 -12.78
CA ARG A 84 3.63 13.42 -11.46
C ARG A 84 2.68 12.24 -11.46
N PRO A 85 3.05 11.12 -10.80
CA PRO A 85 2.13 9.99 -10.70
C PRO A 85 0.92 10.38 -9.85
N LYS A 86 -0.25 10.06 -10.36
CA LYS A 86 -1.52 10.21 -9.64
C LYS A 86 -2.30 8.92 -9.72
N TYR A 87 -2.89 8.55 -8.59
CA TYR A 87 -3.75 7.38 -8.48
C TYR A 87 -5.07 7.79 -7.85
N ASP A 88 -6.17 7.32 -8.42
CA ASP A 88 -7.49 7.44 -7.80
C ASP A 88 -7.77 6.16 -7.03
N VAL A 89 -8.24 6.33 -5.80
CA VAL A 89 -8.68 5.23 -4.95
C VAL A 89 -10.18 5.32 -4.81
N GLU A 90 -10.90 4.35 -5.37
CA GLU A 90 -12.36 4.28 -5.23
C GLU A 90 -12.72 3.72 -3.84
N PHE A 91 -12.38 4.48 -2.81
CA PHE A 91 -12.72 4.24 -1.43
C PHE A 91 -12.71 5.58 -0.71
N ASN A 92 -13.84 6.00 -0.15
CA ASN A 92 -14.01 7.28 0.54
C ASN A 92 -13.55 8.53 -0.23
N GLY A 93 -13.47 8.44 -1.56
CA GLY A 93 -12.98 9.55 -2.38
C GLY A 93 -11.48 9.82 -2.23
N TRP A 94 -10.71 8.82 -1.83
CA TRP A 94 -9.27 8.95 -1.69
C TRP A 94 -8.57 9.08 -3.04
N HIS A 95 -7.49 9.84 -3.07
CA HIS A 95 -6.57 9.87 -4.20
C HIS A 95 -5.14 9.98 -3.71
N VAL A 96 -4.20 9.46 -4.49
CA VAL A 96 -2.78 9.44 -4.17
C VAL A 96 -2.05 10.37 -5.13
N GLU A 97 -1.28 11.30 -4.58
CA GLU A 97 -0.38 12.15 -5.34
C GLU A 97 1.05 11.96 -4.84
N GLY A 98 2.02 11.99 -5.74
CA GLY A 98 3.37 11.73 -5.34
C GLY A 98 4.44 12.34 -6.23
N ASP A 99 5.68 12.22 -5.73
CA ASP A 99 6.90 12.61 -6.42
C ASP A 99 7.81 11.39 -6.52
N PHE A 100 8.13 10.96 -7.74
CA PHE A 100 9.02 9.83 -7.99
C PHE A 100 10.45 10.04 -7.45
N ILE A 101 10.95 11.26 -7.53
CA ILE A 101 12.35 11.53 -7.22
C ILE A 101 12.60 11.48 -5.72
N GLY A 102 11.67 12.03 -4.93
CA GLY A 102 11.79 12.09 -3.48
C GLY A 102 11.14 10.94 -2.73
N TRP A 103 10.43 10.04 -3.40
CA TRP A 103 9.63 8.99 -2.77
C TRP A 103 8.71 9.53 -1.68
N ASN A 104 8.03 10.63 -1.99
CA ASN A 104 7.03 11.25 -1.13
C ASN A 104 5.67 11.10 -1.78
N TYR A 105 4.74 10.47 -1.09
CA TYR A 105 3.37 10.29 -1.53
C TYR A 105 2.42 10.72 -0.43
N ASP A 106 1.31 11.33 -0.83
CA ASP A 106 0.23 11.68 0.07
C ASP A 106 -1.07 11.06 -0.42
N ILE A 107 -1.81 10.48 0.51
CA ILE A 107 -3.18 10.04 0.28
C ILE A 107 -4.11 11.12 0.83
N TYR A 108 -5.01 11.61 -0.02
CA TYR A 108 -5.97 12.64 0.30
C TYR A 108 -7.38 12.08 0.32
N GLU A 109 -8.18 12.55 1.26
CA GLU A 109 -9.64 12.48 1.20
C GLU A 109 -10.14 13.88 0.88
N ALA A 110 -10.71 14.08 -0.34
CA ALA A 110 -10.99 15.41 -0.90
C ALA A 110 -9.70 16.27 -0.92
N CYS A 111 -9.62 17.33 -0.12
CA CYS A 111 -8.43 18.19 -0.02
C CYS A 111 -7.62 17.97 1.25
N SER A 112 -8.00 17.01 2.10
CA SER A 112 -7.36 16.76 3.39
C SER A 112 -6.40 15.57 3.29
N PRO A 113 -5.11 15.73 3.66
CA PRO A 113 -4.18 14.62 3.70
C PRO A 113 -4.55 13.66 4.84
N VAL A 114 -4.67 12.36 4.52
CA VAL A 114 -4.99 11.31 5.51
C VAL A 114 -3.80 10.42 5.81
N VAL A 115 -2.92 10.20 4.83
CA VAL A 115 -1.69 9.41 5.00
C VAL A 115 -0.55 10.10 4.26
N HIS A 116 0.59 10.21 4.91
CA HIS A 116 1.84 10.63 4.27
C HIS A 116 2.80 9.44 4.20
N ILE A 117 3.32 9.16 3.01
CA ILE A 117 4.19 8.01 2.74
C ILE A 117 5.56 8.52 2.33
N THR A 118 6.60 8.09 3.04
CA THR A 118 7.99 8.36 2.71
C THR A 118 8.79 7.06 2.65
N LYS A 119 9.89 7.08 1.91
CA LYS A 119 10.84 5.97 1.87
C LYS A 119 12.10 6.37 2.60
N GLU A 120 12.52 5.56 3.55
CA GLU A 120 13.79 5.72 4.26
C GLU A 120 14.75 4.62 3.86
N LEU A 121 16.00 5.00 3.56
CA LEU A 121 17.08 4.05 3.31
C LEU A 121 17.69 3.65 4.64
N LEU A 122 17.39 2.45 5.09
CA LEU A 122 18.00 1.85 6.27
C LEU A 122 19.05 0.81 5.88
N HIS A 123 19.91 0.40 6.83
CA HIS A 123 21.03 -0.52 6.59
C HIS A 123 20.63 -1.88 5.99
N TRP A 124 19.38 -2.32 6.13
CA TRP A 124 18.90 -3.66 5.77
C TRP A 124 17.77 -3.66 4.74
N GLY A 125 17.74 -2.69 3.86
CA GLY A 125 16.75 -2.57 2.81
C GLY A 125 15.86 -1.35 2.94
N ASP A 126 14.91 -1.22 2.02
CA ASP A 126 14.01 -0.08 1.97
C ASP A 126 12.94 -0.17 3.06
N THR A 127 12.72 0.94 3.75
CA THR A 127 11.63 1.09 4.71
C THR A 127 10.69 2.18 4.24
N TYR A 128 9.41 1.86 4.14
CA TYR A 128 8.36 2.84 3.84
C TYR A 128 7.68 3.23 5.13
N VAL A 129 7.58 4.53 5.37
CA VAL A 129 6.92 5.09 6.56
C VAL A 129 5.58 5.67 6.14
N LEU A 130 4.50 5.15 6.74
CA LEU A 130 3.14 5.65 6.55
C LEU A 130 2.72 6.39 7.81
N ASP A 131 2.50 7.70 7.69
CA ASP A 131 2.06 8.55 8.79
C ASP A 131 0.57 8.87 8.62
N PHE A 132 -0.24 8.38 9.54
CA PHE A 132 -1.71 8.48 9.50
C PHE A 132 -2.21 9.66 10.32
N ALA A 133 -3.10 10.46 9.73
CA ALA A 133 -3.81 11.50 10.47
C ALA A 133 -4.87 10.92 11.42
N ASN A 134 -5.45 9.77 11.08
CA ASN A 134 -6.49 9.11 11.86
C ASN A 134 -6.23 7.60 11.96
N LEU A 135 -6.27 7.04 13.18
CA LEU A 135 -6.09 5.61 13.43
C LEU A 135 -7.10 4.72 12.71
N ALA A 136 -8.31 5.22 12.45
CA ALA A 136 -9.35 4.47 11.74
C ALA A 136 -8.95 4.09 10.31
N ASP A 137 -7.99 4.79 9.71
CA ASP A 137 -7.53 4.56 8.34
C ASP A 137 -6.36 3.57 8.23
N GLU A 138 -5.93 2.97 9.34
CA GLU A 138 -4.73 2.13 9.42
C GLU A 138 -4.74 0.98 8.40
N LEU A 139 -5.80 0.21 8.33
CA LEU A 139 -5.85 -0.97 7.46
C LEU A 139 -5.88 -0.60 5.98
N MET A 140 -6.64 0.44 5.60
CA MET A 140 -6.80 0.84 4.20
C MET A 140 -5.63 1.65 3.66
N GLY A 141 -4.91 2.32 4.54
CA GLY A 141 -3.71 3.08 4.15
C GLY A 141 -2.53 2.20 3.80
#